data_8f812a30e9d0a750aa0c38f1add0a300
#
_entry.id   8f812a30e9d0a750aa0c38f1add0a300
#
_cell.length_a   1.000
_cell.length_b   1.000
_cell.length_c   1.000
_cell.angle_alpha   90.00
_cell.angle_beta   90.00
_cell.angle_gamma   90.00
#
_symmetry.space_group_name_H-M   'P 1'
#
loop_
_entity.id
_entity.type
_entity.pdbx_description
1 polymer ?
#
loop_
_entity_poly.entity_id
_entity_poly.type
_entity_poly.pdbx_seq_one_letter_code
_entity_poly.pdbx_strand_id
1 'polypeptide(L)'
;MNLFGWWKREQKGNDALQQWRTAWASAIAGDGTSDDELRGRLDGLTTGETDVEVELEMLDALQQLREAQAATANGTLPTVETGHRVVAAEACHFSAPASLASDQVPASGRVLLTGSRAVFVGAGRTAGSPWHMVSEIVRLERDVLLGRADGSAAAHFRFNTFGDAVVCAFLAKQLKHQRRPRL
;
A
#
# COMPACT_ATOMS: atom_id res chain seq x y z
N MET A 1 -30.51 -32.12 2.80
CA MET A 1 -29.59 -31.03 2.51
C MET A 1 -28.21 -31.44 3.01
N ASN A 2 -27.23 -31.58 2.13
CA ASN A 2 -25.95 -32.26 2.47
C ASN A 2 -24.94 -31.26 3.07
N LEU A 3 -24.98 -31.05 4.39
CA LEU A 3 -24.09 -30.14 5.15
C LEU A 3 -22.62 -30.38 4.88
N PHE A 4 -22.16 -31.62 4.67
CA PHE A 4 -20.78 -31.96 4.34
C PHE A 4 -20.35 -31.48 2.96
N GLY A 5 -21.24 -31.44 1.98
CA GLY A 5 -20.95 -30.96 0.63
C GLY A 5 -20.82 -29.44 0.56
N TRP A 6 -21.55 -28.72 1.41
CA TRP A 6 -21.47 -27.27 1.54
C TRP A 6 -20.15 -26.86 2.21
N TRP A 7 -19.79 -27.48 3.32
CA TRP A 7 -18.54 -27.18 4.06
C TRP A 7 -17.28 -27.42 3.23
N LYS A 8 -17.23 -28.52 2.44
CA LYS A 8 -16.12 -28.79 1.52
C LYS A 8 -16.00 -27.77 0.40
N ARG A 9 -17.11 -27.20 -0.08
CA ARG A 9 -17.11 -26.15 -1.12
C ARG A 9 -16.59 -24.82 -0.57
N GLU A 10 -17.04 -24.43 0.60
CA GLU A 10 -16.59 -23.21 1.29
C GLU A 10 -15.09 -23.26 1.60
N GLN A 11 -14.60 -24.39 2.10
CA GLN A 11 -13.17 -24.59 2.38
C GLN A 11 -12.33 -24.51 1.10
N LYS A 12 -12.77 -25.12 0.01
CA LYS A 12 -12.10 -25.06 -1.29
C LYS A 12 -12.10 -23.65 -1.89
N GLY A 13 -13.15 -22.88 -1.69
CA GLY A 13 -13.23 -21.47 -2.09
C GLY A 13 -12.21 -20.61 -1.31
N ASN A 14 -12.13 -20.78 0.00
CA ASN A 14 -11.16 -20.09 0.85
C ASN A 14 -9.71 -20.42 0.48
N ASP A 15 -9.41 -21.69 0.20
CA ASP A 15 -8.06 -22.11 -0.23
C ASP A 15 -7.68 -21.48 -1.58
N ALA A 16 -8.62 -21.40 -2.52
CA ALA A 16 -8.40 -20.79 -3.82
C ALA A 16 -8.18 -19.26 -3.72
N LEU A 17 -8.95 -18.57 -2.89
CA LEU A 17 -8.73 -17.14 -2.59
C LEU A 17 -7.37 -16.90 -1.93
N GLN A 18 -6.96 -17.74 -0.99
CA GLN A 18 -5.66 -17.63 -0.35
C GLN A 18 -4.50 -17.83 -1.35
N GLN A 19 -4.62 -18.79 -2.26
CA GLN A 19 -3.66 -18.98 -3.35
C GLN A 19 -3.62 -17.77 -4.28
N TRP A 20 -4.79 -17.20 -4.60
CA TRP A 20 -4.88 -15.99 -5.41
C TRP A 20 -4.19 -14.80 -4.73
N ARG A 21 -4.44 -14.57 -3.43
CA ARG A 21 -3.80 -13.50 -2.64
C ARG A 21 -2.28 -13.67 -2.59
N THR A 22 -1.79 -14.91 -2.51
CA THR A 22 -0.36 -15.20 -2.58
C THR A 22 0.23 -14.83 -3.95
N ALA A 23 -0.46 -15.18 -5.04
CA ALA A 23 -0.04 -14.81 -6.39
C ALA A 23 -0.06 -13.29 -6.60
N TRP A 24 -1.07 -12.59 -6.09
CA TRP A 24 -1.12 -11.13 -6.10
C TRP A 24 0.04 -10.50 -5.33
N ALA A 25 0.40 -11.02 -4.15
CA ALA A 25 1.53 -10.54 -3.38
C ALA A 25 2.85 -10.69 -4.15
N SER A 26 3.03 -11.80 -4.89
CA SER A 26 4.17 -12.00 -5.79
C SER A 26 4.16 -11.00 -6.95
N ALA A 27 3.00 -10.74 -7.56
CA ALA A 27 2.88 -9.74 -8.64
C ALA A 27 3.23 -8.32 -8.16
N ILE A 28 2.83 -7.93 -6.94
CA ILE A 28 3.24 -6.67 -6.30
C ILE A 28 4.75 -6.60 -6.08
N ALA A 29 5.39 -7.72 -5.75
CA ALA A 29 6.84 -7.79 -5.57
C ALA A 29 7.63 -7.73 -6.90
N GLY A 30 6.93 -7.89 -8.03
CA GLY A 30 7.54 -7.93 -9.36
C GLY A 30 7.87 -9.35 -9.85
N ASP A 31 7.40 -10.38 -9.13
CA ASP A 31 7.65 -11.78 -9.43
C ASP A 31 6.44 -12.39 -10.16
N GLY A 32 6.58 -12.62 -11.44
CA GLY A 32 6.02 -13.71 -12.23
C GLY A 32 4.57 -13.62 -12.73
N THR A 33 3.56 -13.35 -11.95
CA THR A 33 2.16 -13.46 -12.41
C THR A 33 1.70 -12.18 -13.11
N SER A 34 1.13 -12.30 -14.32
CA SER A 34 0.60 -11.15 -15.04
C SER A 34 -0.74 -10.69 -14.47
N ASP A 35 -1.06 -9.41 -14.68
CA ASP A 35 -2.32 -8.81 -14.23
C ASP A 35 -3.52 -9.50 -14.89
N ASP A 36 -3.41 -9.89 -16.19
CA ASP A 36 -4.44 -10.63 -16.92
C ASP A 36 -4.66 -12.04 -16.36
N GLU A 37 -3.59 -12.72 -15.95
CA GLU A 37 -3.68 -14.03 -15.33
C GLU A 37 -4.38 -13.97 -13.97
N LEU A 38 -4.05 -12.97 -13.13
CA LEU A 38 -4.73 -12.76 -11.85
C LEU A 38 -6.21 -12.47 -12.05
N ARG A 39 -6.55 -11.63 -13.04
CA ARG A 39 -7.96 -11.33 -13.41
C ARG A 39 -8.68 -12.59 -13.84
N GLY A 40 -8.13 -13.35 -14.78
CA GLY A 40 -8.75 -14.59 -15.26
C GLY A 40 -8.94 -15.64 -14.17
N ARG A 41 -8.02 -15.75 -13.21
CA ARG A 41 -8.17 -16.62 -12.03
C ARG A 41 -9.31 -16.15 -11.12
N LEU A 42 -9.43 -14.83 -10.91
CA LEU A 42 -10.50 -14.26 -10.06
C LEU A 42 -11.86 -14.45 -10.71
N ASP A 43 -11.98 -14.22 -12.03
CA ASP A 43 -13.21 -14.44 -12.79
C ASP A 43 -13.72 -15.90 -12.65
N GLY A 44 -12.78 -16.86 -12.61
CA GLY A 44 -13.11 -18.25 -12.34
C GLY A 44 -13.66 -18.53 -10.93
N LEU A 45 -13.34 -17.67 -9.94
CA LEU A 45 -13.84 -17.78 -8.56
C LEU A 45 -15.19 -17.09 -8.36
N THR A 46 -15.54 -16.09 -9.16
CA THR A 46 -16.82 -15.35 -9.09
C THR A 46 -18.02 -16.14 -9.57
N THR A 47 -17.82 -17.30 -10.19
CA THR A 47 -18.91 -18.16 -10.68
C THR A 47 -19.70 -18.86 -9.57
N GLY A 48 -19.31 -18.67 -8.29
CA GLY A 48 -19.96 -19.20 -7.10
C GLY A 48 -20.56 -18.12 -6.21
N GLU A 49 -21.01 -18.49 -5.01
CA GLU A 49 -21.45 -17.58 -3.95
C GLU A 49 -20.27 -16.91 -3.20
N THR A 50 -19.07 -16.94 -3.76
CA THR A 50 -17.85 -16.44 -3.11
C THR A 50 -17.80 -14.92 -3.24
N ASP A 51 -17.72 -14.21 -2.11
CA ASP A 51 -17.49 -12.78 -2.08
C ASP A 51 -16.01 -12.50 -2.44
N VAL A 52 -15.79 -11.68 -3.44
CA VAL A 52 -14.48 -11.31 -3.99
C VAL A 52 -14.25 -9.79 -4.04
N GLU A 53 -15.03 -9.00 -3.31
CA GLU A 53 -14.90 -7.54 -3.30
C GLU A 53 -13.49 -7.08 -2.91
N VAL A 54 -12.89 -7.76 -1.93
CA VAL A 54 -11.53 -7.46 -1.46
C VAL A 54 -10.51 -7.76 -2.57
N GLU A 55 -10.64 -8.86 -3.29
CA GLU A 55 -9.75 -9.25 -4.38
C GLU A 55 -9.88 -8.34 -5.59
N LEU A 56 -11.07 -7.84 -5.88
CA LEU A 56 -11.27 -6.80 -6.91
C LEU A 56 -10.55 -5.50 -6.53
N GLU A 57 -10.67 -5.04 -5.29
CA GLU A 57 -9.89 -3.89 -4.80
C GLU A 57 -8.37 -4.15 -4.88
N MET A 58 -7.94 -5.38 -4.60
CA MET A 58 -6.53 -5.75 -4.72
C MET A 58 -6.05 -5.73 -6.19
N LEU A 59 -6.88 -6.10 -7.18
CA LEU A 59 -6.56 -5.93 -8.60
C LEU A 59 -6.43 -4.46 -8.98
N ASP A 60 -7.34 -3.61 -8.53
CA ASP A 60 -7.27 -2.16 -8.78
C ASP A 60 -5.99 -1.57 -8.16
N ALA A 61 -5.57 -2.06 -6.98
CA ALA A 61 -4.32 -1.66 -6.36
C ALA A 61 -3.09 -2.04 -7.18
N LEU A 62 -3.10 -3.22 -7.82
CA LEU A 62 -2.03 -3.65 -8.71
C LEU A 62 -1.94 -2.76 -9.95
N GLN A 63 -3.08 -2.42 -10.55
CA GLN A 63 -3.14 -1.49 -11.67
C GLN A 63 -2.57 -0.10 -11.28
N GLN A 64 -2.98 0.46 -10.14
CA GLN A 64 -2.46 1.74 -9.63
C GLN A 64 -0.95 1.69 -9.40
N LEU A 65 -0.41 0.55 -8.92
CA LEU A 65 1.04 0.35 -8.82
C LEU A 65 1.72 0.39 -10.19
N ARG A 66 1.15 -0.29 -11.21
CA ARG A 66 1.72 -0.28 -12.57
C ARG A 66 1.73 1.12 -13.16
N GLU A 67 0.67 1.89 -12.95
CA GLU A 67 0.59 3.30 -13.36
C GLU A 67 1.66 4.15 -12.65
N ALA A 68 1.84 3.98 -11.34
CA ALA A 68 2.88 4.67 -10.58
C ALA A 68 4.29 4.25 -11.03
N GLN A 69 4.52 2.97 -11.32
CA GLN A 69 5.79 2.46 -11.86
C GLN A 69 6.09 3.06 -13.24
N ALA A 70 5.10 3.08 -14.14
CA ALA A 70 5.22 3.68 -15.47
C ALA A 70 5.51 5.19 -15.40
N ALA A 71 4.80 5.92 -14.52
CA ALA A 71 5.00 7.36 -14.33
C ALA A 71 6.41 7.68 -13.79
N THR A 72 7.05 6.75 -13.07
CA THR A 72 8.39 6.94 -12.48
C THR A 72 9.52 6.29 -13.28
N ALA A 73 9.22 5.63 -14.40
CA ALA A 73 10.20 4.88 -15.20
C ALA A 73 11.37 5.74 -15.71
N ASN A 74 11.15 7.04 -15.92
CA ASN A 74 12.17 8.00 -16.32
C ASN A 74 12.98 8.58 -15.13
N GLY A 75 12.76 8.09 -13.91
CA GLY A 75 13.41 8.58 -12.69
C GLY A 75 12.79 9.85 -12.09
N THR A 76 11.74 10.40 -12.71
CA THR A 76 11.01 11.57 -12.20
C THR A 76 9.81 11.11 -11.39
N LEU A 77 9.68 11.60 -10.16
CA LEU A 77 8.52 11.29 -9.32
C LEU A 77 7.34 12.20 -9.67
N PRO A 78 6.11 11.69 -9.66
CA PRO A 78 4.90 12.51 -9.85
C PRO A 78 4.82 13.58 -8.77
N THR A 79 4.21 14.72 -9.10
CA THR A 79 3.93 15.78 -8.13
C THR A 79 2.43 15.92 -7.97
N VAL A 80 1.98 15.99 -6.72
CA VAL A 80 0.59 16.16 -6.32
C VAL A 80 0.42 17.54 -5.69
N GLU A 81 -0.54 18.31 -6.17
CA GLU A 81 -0.90 19.58 -5.55
C GLU A 81 -1.57 19.32 -4.19
N THR A 82 -1.14 20.06 -3.18
CA THR A 82 -1.71 19.97 -1.83
C THR A 82 -1.78 21.33 -1.18
N GLY A 83 -2.90 21.64 -0.54
CA GLY A 83 -3.10 22.86 0.25
C GLY A 83 -2.51 22.81 1.66
N HIS A 84 -1.81 21.72 2.02
CA HIS A 84 -1.28 21.59 3.38
C HIS A 84 -0.02 22.43 3.60
N ARG A 85 -0.12 23.44 4.45
CA ARG A 85 0.98 24.37 4.80
C ARG A 85 2.24 23.66 5.32
N VAL A 86 2.06 22.49 5.93
CA VAL A 86 3.17 21.67 6.51
C VAL A 86 4.20 21.26 5.44
N VAL A 87 3.78 21.17 4.18
CA VAL A 87 4.62 20.78 3.05
C VAL A 87 4.67 21.86 1.96
N ALA A 88 4.21 23.09 2.23
CA ALA A 88 4.12 24.15 1.23
C ALA A 88 5.47 24.53 0.57
N ALA A 89 6.60 24.27 1.23
CA ALA A 89 7.95 24.51 0.69
C ALA A 89 8.57 23.28 0.00
N GLU A 90 7.87 22.16 -0.07
CA GLU A 90 8.35 20.90 -0.59
C GLU A 90 7.44 20.35 -1.68
N ALA A 91 7.99 19.76 -2.74
CA ALA A 91 7.17 19.00 -3.68
C ALA A 91 6.54 17.80 -2.97
N CYS A 92 5.22 17.67 -3.07
CA CYS A 92 4.47 16.52 -2.57
C CYS A 92 4.33 15.49 -3.70
N HIS A 93 4.71 14.25 -3.44
CA HIS A 93 4.71 13.16 -4.43
C HIS A 93 3.57 12.17 -4.22
N PHE A 94 2.91 12.23 -3.06
CA PHE A 94 1.77 11.39 -2.72
C PHE A 94 0.92 12.05 -1.64
N SER A 95 -0.39 11.85 -1.73
CA SER A 95 -1.34 12.33 -0.72
C SER A 95 -2.56 11.42 -0.67
N ALA A 96 -2.79 10.74 0.47
CA ALA A 96 -3.96 9.89 0.66
C ALA A 96 -4.51 9.95 2.09
N PRO A 97 -5.83 9.72 2.29
CA PRO A 97 -6.43 9.55 3.60
C PRO A 97 -5.84 8.33 4.31
N ALA A 98 -5.52 8.48 5.59
CA ALA A 98 -5.04 7.37 6.41
C ALA A 98 -5.29 7.64 7.89
N SER A 99 -5.15 6.59 8.70
CA SER A 99 -5.04 6.70 10.15
C SER A 99 -3.60 6.47 10.56
N LEU A 100 -3.11 7.28 11.52
CA LEU A 100 -1.86 7.02 12.19
C LEU A 100 -2.15 6.11 13.37
N ALA A 101 -1.65 4.87 13.30
CA ALA A 101 -1.75 3.94 14.41
C ALA A 101 -0.87 4.42 15.58
N SER A 102 -1.41 4.43 16.76
CA SER A 102 -0.71 4.76 18.01
C SER A 102 -1.27 3.88 19.12
N ASP A 103 -0.49 3.72 20.20
CA ASP A 103 -0.85 2.86 21.33
C ASP A 103 -2.10 3.36 22.10
N GLN A 104 -2.53 4.60 21.89
CA GLN A 104 -3.66 5.18 22.63
C GLN A 104 -4.93 5.26 21.77
N VAL A 105 -4.96 6.13 20.78
CA VAL A 105 -6.11 6.31 19.86
C VAL A 105 -5.59 6.55 18.44
N PRO A 106 -6.07 5.77 17.46
CA PRO A 106 -5.75 6.05 16.06
C PRO A 106 -6.23 7.44 15.66
N ALA A 107 -5.35 8.24 15.08
CA ALA A 107 -5.70 9.56 14.58
C ALA A 107 -6.01 9.47 13.09
N SER A 108 -7.19 9.93 12.66
CA SER A 108 -7.54 10.05 11.24
C SER A 108 -6.96 11.33 10.63
N GLY A 109 -6.50 11.24 9.39
CA GLY A 109 -5.88 12.37 8.69
C GLY A 109 -5.44 12.01 7.26
N ARG A 110 -4.33 12.58 6.84
CA ARG A 110 -3.70 12.31 5.54
C ARG A 110 -2.21 12.03 5.70
N VAL A 111 -1.73 11.11 4.90
CA VAL A 111 -0.29 10.90 4.68
C VAL A 111 0.13 11.68 3.44
N LEU A 112 1.23 12.41 3.56
CA LEU A 112 1.89 13.15 2.49
C LEU A 112 3.33 12.63 2.39
N LEU A 113 3.80 12.34 1.18
CA LEU A 113 5.20 12.00 0.93
C LEU A 113 5.87 13.16 0.20
N THR A 114 6.97 13.66 0.75
CA THR A 114 7.80 14.70 0.13
C THR A 114 9.19 14.15 -0.20
N GLY A 115 9.99 14.92 -0.91
CA GLY A 115 11.37 14.55 -1.16
C GLY A 115 12.21 14.39 0.11
N SER A 116 11.82 14.92 1.26
CA SER A 116 12.59 14.90 2.51
C SER A 116 12.05 13.93 3.56
N ARG A 117 10.74 13.65 3.59
CA ARG A 117 10.06 12.95 4.69
C ARG A 117 8.68 12.43 4.30
N ALA A 118 8.17 11.48 5.08
CA ALA A 118 6.75 11.20 5.19
C ALA A 118 6.13 12.10 6.27
N VAL A 119 4.95 12.64 6.02
CA VAL A 119 4.23 13.52 6.96
C VAL A 119 2.80 13.02 7.11
N PHE A 120 2.37 12.83 8.34
CA PHE A 120 0.97 12.65 8.68
C PHE A 120 0.39 13.97 9.17
N VAL A 121 -0.75 14.35 8.63
CA VAL A 121 -1.51 15.55 9.04
C VAL A 121 -2.91 15.13 9.43
N GLY A 122 -3.22 15.21 10.71
CA GLY A 122 -4.54 14.91 11.28
C GLY A 122 -5.08 16.07 12.12
N ALA A 123 -6.30 15.93 12.61
CA ALA A 123 -6.90 16.89 13.50
C ALA A 123 -6.09 17.00 14.81
N GLY A 124 -5.46 18.14 15.03
CA GLY A 124 -4.67 18.43 16.23
C GLY A 124 -3.34 17.66 16.33
N ARG A 125 -2.94 16.88 15.30
CA ARG A 125 -1.69 16.11 15.30
C ARG A 125 -1.00 16.16 13.95
N THR A 126 0.27 16.51 13.97
CA THR A 126 1.18 16.39 12.83
C THR A 126 2.38 15.55 13.26
N ALA A 127 2.76 14.58 12.45
CA ALA A 127 3.93 13.74 12.69
C ALA A 127 4.76 13.65 11.41
N GLY A 128 6.08 13.79 11.51
CA GLY A 128 7.00 13.71 10.39
C GLY A 128 8.06 12.64 10.61
N SER A 129 8.34 11.86 9.57
CA SER A 129 9.39 10.83 9.56
C SER A 129 10.37 11.13 8.42
N PRO A 130 11.50 11.79 8.70
CA PRO A 130 12.55 12.09 7.71
C PRO A 130 13.13 10.80 7.13
N TRP A 131 13.39 10.77 5.80
CA TRP A 131 13.86 9.55 5.13
C TRP A 131 15.20 9.03 5.66
N HIS A 132 16.09 9.91 6.14
CA HIS A 132 17.37 9.49 6.72
C HIS A 132 17.23 8.72 8.04
N MET A 133 16.08 8.83 8.73
CA MET A 133 15.77 8.09 9.95
C MET A 133 15.00 6.78 9.67
N VAL A 134 14.52 6.58 8.44
CA VAL A 134 13.79 5.38 8.04
C VAL A 134 14.77 4.35 7.51
N SER A 135 14.92 3.22 8.18
CA SER A 135 15.75 2.09 7.74
C SER A 135 14.99 1.16 6.81
N GLU A 136 13.71 0.93 7.09
CA GLU A 136 12.87 -0.05 6.41
C GLU A 136 11.48 0.51 6.11
N ILE A 137 10.87 0.03 5.02
CA ILE A 137 9.49 0.32 4.63
C ILE A 137 8.81 -1.01 4.33
N VAL A 138 7.86 -1.37 5.19
CA VAL A 138 7.11 -2.62 5.10
C VAL A 138 5.64 -2.30 4.83
N ARG A 139 5.03 -3.03 3.89
CA ARG A 139 3.59 -3.00 3.65
C ARG A 139 2.99 -4.34 4.09
N LEU A 140 1.94 -4.27 4.86
CA LEU A 140 1.12 -5.39 5.28
C LEU A 140 -0.35 -5.05 4.99
N GLU A 141 -0.94 -5.71 4.00
CA GLU A 141 -2.31 -5.39 3.54
C GLU A 141 -2.48 -3.90 3.22
N ARG A 142 -3.32 -3.17 3.97
CA ARG A 142 -3.55 -1.73 3.87
C ARG A 142 -2.66 -0.90 4.80
N ASP A 143 -1.74 -1.54 5.52
CA ASP A 143 -0.84 -0.87 6.46
C ASP A 143 0.54 -0.63 5.82
N VAL A 144 1.13 0.53 6.11
CA VAL A 144 2.52 0.87 5.76
C VAL A 144 3.27 1.26 7.02
N LEU A 145 4.32 0.51 7.34
CA LEU A 145 5.19 0.75 8.48
C LEU A 145 6.52 1.35 8.00
N LEU A 146 6.93 2.41 8.64
CA LEU A 146 8.26 2.99 8.53
C LEU A 146 9.06 2.57 9.76
N GLY A 147 10.07 1.72 9.57
CA GLY A 147 10.95 1.24 10.65
C GLY A 147 12.20 2.10 10.80
N ARG A 148 12.77 2.18 12.02
CA ARG A 148 14.08 2.74 12.31
C ARG A 148 15.14 1.65 12.43
N ALA A 149 16.40 2.04 12.41
CA ALA A 149 17.53 1.11 12.54
C ALA A 149 17.57 0.38 13.90
N ASP A 150 16.97 0.94 14.93
CA ASP A 150 16.86 0.34 16.26
C ASP A 150 15.68 -0.65 16.38
N GLY A 151 14.96 -0.91 15.28
CA GLY A 151 13.79 -1.78 15.24
C GLY A 151 12.49 -1.13 15.69
N SER A 152 12.51 0.12 16.18
CA SER A 152 11.29 0.85 16.53
C SER A 152 10.54 1.34 15.30
N ALA A 153 9.22 1.53 15.41
CA ALA A 153 8.44 2.17 14.37
C ALA A 153 8.67 3.69 14.37
N ALA A 154 9.04 4.25 13.21
CA ALA A 154 9.03 5.69 12.99
C ALA A 154 7.60 6.20 12.74
N ALA A 155 6.79 5.41 12.01
CA ALA A 155 5.36 5.64 11.81
C ALA A 155 4.68 4.34 11.37
N HIS A 156 3.37 4.24 11.66
CA HIS A 156 2.51 3.17 11.17
C HIS A 156 1.24 3.81 10.62
N PHE A 157 1.06 3.75 9.31
CA PHE A 157 -0.09 4.29 8.60
C PHE A 157 -1.03 3.16 8.18
N ARG A 158 -2.33 3.30 8.46
CA ARG A 158 -3.37 2.43 7.95
C ARG A 158 -4.19 3.19 6.92
N PHE A 159 -4.20 2.72 5.69
CA PHE A 159 -4.95 3.30 4.59
C PHE A 159 -6.36 2.72 4.48
N ASN A 160 -7.25 3.46 3.82
CA ASN A 160 -8.61 2.98 3.56
C ASN A 160 -8.64 1.95 2.43
N THR A 161 -7.68 2.02 1.49
CA THR A 161 -7.61 1.17 0.30
C THR A 161 -6.27 0.46 0.17
N PHE A 162 -6.27 -0.70 -0.49
CA PHE A 162 -5.03 -1.38 -0.88
C PHE A 162 -4.20 -0.54 -1.84
N GLY A 163 -4.84 0.18 -2.77
CA GLY A 163 -4.18 1.05 -3.75
C GLY A 163 -3.33 2.12 -3.08
N ASP A 164 -3.91 2.87 -2.15
CA ASP A 164 -3.18 3.89 -1.40
C ASP A 164 -1.98 3.31 -0.65
N ALA A 165 -2.14 2.14 -0.01
CA ALA A 165 -1.05 1.49 0.72
C ALA A 165 0.08 1.03 -0.21
N VAL A 166 -0.27 0.42 -1.35
CA VAL A 166 0.69 -0.11 -2.33
C VAL A 166 1.48 1.04 -2.97
N VAL A 167 0.78 2.08 -3.45
CA VAL A 167 1.42 3.25 -4.08
C VAL A 167 2.25 4.04 -3.06
N CYS A 168 1.74 4.23 -1.83
CA CYS A 168 2.50 4.85 -0.75
C CYS A 168 3.82 4.12 -0.48
N ALA A 169 3.77 2.80 -0.29
CA ALA A 169 4.96 2.00 -0.01
C ALA A 169 5.96 2.03 -1.18
N PHE A 170 5.48 1.98 -2.43
CA PHE A 170 6.31 2.09 -3.62
C PHE A 170 7.02 3.45 -3.69
N LEU A 171 6.28 4.56 -3.64
CA LEU A 171 6.85 5.92 -3.72
C LEU A 171 7.76 6.24 -2.54
N ALA A 172 7.41 5.80 -1.33
CA ALA A 172 8.27 5.96 -0.16
C ALA A 172 9.64 5.27 -0.34
N LYS A 173 9.67 4.06 -0.92
CA LYS A 173 10.91 3.36 -1.26
C LYS A 173 11.74 4.16 -2.29
N GLN A 174 11.11 4.68 -3.34
CA GLN A 174 11.78 5.50 -4.35
C GLN A 174 12.39 6.77 -3.74
N LEU A 175 11.63 7.52 -2.94
CA LEU A 175 12.06 8.74 -2.27
C LEU A 175 13.23 8.49 -1.31
N LYS A 176 13.17 7.41 -0.55
CA LYS A 176 14.26 7.00 0.34
C LYS A 176 15.53 6.67 -0.44
N HIS A 177 15.43 5.98 -1.59
CA HIS A 177 16.57 5.62 -2.42
C HIS A 177 17.24 6.83 -3.08
N GLN A 178 16.46 7.82 -3.54
CA GLN A 178 17.01 9.04 -4.14
C GLN A 178 17.85 9.86 -3.16
N ARG A 179 17.62 9.71 -1.86
CA ARG A 179 18.35 10.41 -0.78
C ARG A 179 19.62 9.69 -0.30
N ARG A 180 19.89 8.47 -0.75
CA ARG A 180 21.19 7.85 -0.45
C ARG A 180 22.25 8.60 -1.25
N PRO A 181 23.30 9.20 -0.59
CA PRO A 181 24.40 9.79 -1.33
C PRO A 181 25.00 8.70 -2.24
N ARG A 182 25.15 9.01 -3.52
CA ARG A 182 25.95 8.18 -4.42
C ARG A 182 27.40 8.29 -3.92
N LEU A 183 27.89 7.23 -3.27
CA LEU A 183 29.30 7.06 -2.90
C LEU A 183 30.12 6.86 -4.17
#